data_0a274ac747438bc077e5b31ecc29ee79
#
_entry.id   0a274ac747438bc077e5b31ecc29ee79
#
_cell.length_a   1.000
_cell.length_b   1.000
_cell.length_c   1.000
_cell.angle_alpha   90.00
_cell.angle_beta   90.00
_cell.angle_gamma   90.00
#
_symmetry.space_group_name_H-M   'P 1'
#
loop_
_entity.id
_entity.type
_entity.pdbx_description
1 polymer ?
#
loop_
_entity_poly.entity_id
_entity_poly.type
_entity_poly.pdbx_seq_one_letter_code
_entity_poly.pdbx_strand_id
1 'polypeptide(L)'
;MTEALYILIVVVVTALAFDFTNGFHDTGNAMATSIATGALKPRAAVALSAVLNLVGAFLSIQVALTVTNKVVAIQSSNGTPVPGLTGIPILVIIFAGLVGGILWNLATWLFGLPSSSSHALFGGLIGSAIAALGITGVKWDGVITSIIIPAALSPVVAGVVAGIGTWLVFKIIAGVPEARRDSGFRWGQVGSASLVSLAHGTNDAQKTMGVITLALIAYGSWTSTTSIPAWVKVSCALTIAAGTYIGGWRVIRTLGKGLVEITSPQGMAAETASAAIILSSSHLGMALSTTHVATGSILGSGVGKPGAMVRWGVAGRMVVAWLITLPAAGVVGALCWFLADAIGGAAGVTVVLAILVAAAAGMFLRARRTPINRANVNAEWQGGLAPAEPAPAERSTVSTDA
;
A
#
# COMPACT_ATOMS: atom_id res chain seq x y z
N MET A 1 -22.05 25.87 9.49
CA MET A 1 -21.46 24.93 8.49
C MET A 1 -22.61 24.11 7.96
N THR A 2 -22.77 24.01 6.63
CA THR A 2 -23.81 23.14 6.04
C THR A 2 -23.48 21.68 6.29
N GLU A 3 -24.50 20.84 6.37
CA GLU A 3 -24.31 19.39 6.57
C GLU A 3 -23.39 18.77 5.51
N ALA A 4 -23.60 19.12 4.25
CA ALA A 4 -22.78 18.63 3.14
C ALA A 4 -21.30 19.05 3.27
N LEU A 5 -21.02 20.27 3.74
CA LEU A 5 -19.65 20.72 3.98
C LEU A 5 -18.99 19.95 5.14
N TYR A 6 -19.72 19.65 6.21
CA TYR A 6 -19.24 18.82 7.30
C TYR A 6 -18.84 17.42 6.78
N ILE A 7 -19.72 16.77 6.02
CA ILE A 7 -19.45 15.44 5.47
C ILE A 7 -18.26 15.48 4.51
N LEU A 8 -18.16 16.49 3.64
CA LEU A 8 -17.00 16.65 2.77
C LEU A 8 -15.67 16.74 3.56
N ILE A 9 -15.66 17.55 4.62
CA ILE A 9 -14.46 17.67 5.48
C ILE A 9 -14.10 16.31 6.09
N VAL A 10 -15.08 15.57 6.60
CA VAL A 10 -14.86 14.22 7.14
C VAL A 10 -14.33 13.27 6.07
N VAL A 11 -14.87 13.30 4.85
CA VAL A 11 -14.37 12.51 3.72
C VAL A 11 -12.91 12.83 3.42
N VAL A 12 -12.56 14.12 3.30
CA VAL A 12 -11.18 14.55 3.00
C VAL A 12 -10.22 14.11 4.10
N VAL A 13 -10.57 14.33 5.38
CA VAL A 13 -9.75 13.89 6.52
C VAL A 13 -9.59 12.38 6.54
N THR A 14 -10.67 11.63 6.27
CA THR A 14 -10.61 10.16 6.20
C THR A 14 -9.78 9.68 5.02
N ALA A 15 -9.83 10.36 3.87
CA ALA A 15 -8.99 10.04 2.71
C ALA A 15 -7.51 10.29 3.02
N LEU A 16 -7.17 11.39 3.67
CA LEU A 16 -5.80 11.64 4.14
C LEU A 16 -5.37 10.61 5.20
N ALA A 17 -6.27 10.21 6.12
CA ALA A 17 -5.98 9.12 7.05
C ALA A 17 -5.74 7.79 6.33
N PHE A 18 -6.49 7.49 5.25
CA PHE A 18 -6.21 6.33 4.40
C PHE A 18 -4.81 6.45 3.79
N ASP A 19 -4.44 7.59 3.22
CA ASP A 19 -3.15 7.83 2.60
C ASP A 19 -1.99 7.66 3.61
N PHE A 20 -2.18 8.16 4.83
CA PHE A 20 -1.26 7.95 5.93
C PHE A 20 -1.10 6.47 6.28
N THR A 21 -2.21 5.73 6.40
CA THR A 21 -2.18 4.29 6.68
C THR A 21 -1.56 3.50 5.53
N ASN A 22 -1.79 3.91 4.29
CA ASN A 22 -1.13 3.37 3.10
C ASN A 22 0.39 3.60 3.17
N GLY A 23 0.83 4.84 3.44
CA GLY A 23 2.25 5.17 3.54
C GLY A 23 3.00 4.29 4.55
N PHE A 24 2.46 4.11 5.76
CA PHE A 24 3.15 3.26 6.73
C PHE A 24 2.99 1.76 6.46
N HIS A 25 1.85 1.30 5.96
CA HIS A 25 1.63 -0.10 5.61
C HIS A 25 2.60 -0.52 4.49
N ASP A 26 2.72 0.29 3.45
CA ASP A 26 3.41 -0.07 2.22
C ASP A 26 4.88 0.37 2.16
N THR A 27 5.42 1.01 3.23
CA THR A 27 6.87 1.28 3.35
C THR A 27 7.72 0.02 3.10
N GLY A 28 7.20 -1.15 3.47
CA GLY A 28 7.84 -2.44 3.23
C GLY A 28 8.10 -2.73 1.75
N ASN A 29 7.21 -2.31 0.86
CA ASN A 29 7.32 -2.54 -0.58
C ASN A 29 8.58 -1.90 -1.18
N ALA A 30 8.99 -0.77 -0.62
CA ALA A 30 10.16 -0.02 -1.10
C ALA A 30 11.45 -0.33 -0.32
N MET A 31 11.37 -0.65 0.97
CA MET A 31 12.55 -0.65 1.85
C MET A 31 12.84 -1.99 2.53
N ALA A 32 11.96 -2.99 2.45
CA ALA A 32 12.15 -4.24 3.18
C ALA A 32 13.42 -4.97 2.77
N THR A 33 13.73 -5.03 1.49
CA THR A 33 14.92 -5.69 0.93
C THR A 33 16.20 -4.98 1.34
N SER A 34 16.26 -3.66 1.21
CA SER A 34 17.42 -2.82 1.58
C SER A 34 17.72 -2.85 3.09
N ILE A 35 16.67 -2.94 3.92
CA ILE A 35 16.81 -3.10 5.37
C ILE A 35 17.29 -4.53 5.70
N ALA A 36 16.72 -5.56 5.04
CA ALA A 36 17.03 -6.95 5.29
C ALA A 36 18.47 -7.33 4.90
N THR A 37 19.01 -6.75 3.82
CA THR A 37 20.40 -6.94 3.37
C THR A 37 21.39 -6.07 4.13
N GLY A 38 20.92 -5.09 4.92
CA GLY A 38 21.77 -4.11 5.59
C GLY A 38 22.36 -3.05 4.66
N ALA A 39 21.86 -2.91 3.43
CA ALA A 39 22.26 -1.83 2.51
C ALA A 39 21.89 -0.45 3.09
N LEU A 40 20.76 -0.35 3.78
CA LEU A 40 20.32 0.83 4.50
C LEU A 40 19.98 0.49 5.96
N LYS A 41 20.41 1.37 6.87
CA LYS A 41 19.94 1.31 8.27
C LYS A 41 18.43 1.63 8.31
N PRO A 42 17.63 0.98 9.17
CA PRO A 42 16.18 1.13 9.17
C PRO A 42 15.66 2.59 9.21
N ARG A 43 16.28 3.45 10.05
CA ARG A 43 15.91 4.87 10.11
C ARG A 43 16.22 5.64 8.82
N ALA A 44 17.38 5.40 8.25
CA ALA A 44 17.79 6.05 6.99
C ALA A 44 16.91 5.61 5.83
N ALA A 45 16.54 4.32 5.81
CA ALA A 45 15.66 3.75 4.79
C ALA A 45 14.28 4.43 4.78
N VAL A 46 13.59 4.51 5.93
CA VAL A 46 12.26 5.13 5.98
C VAL A 46 12.31 6.65 5.74
N ALA A 47 13.38 7.34 6.18
CA ALA A 47 13.56 8.76 5.92
C ALA A 47 13.78 9.03 4.43
N LEU A 48 14.67 8.28 3.78
CA LEU A 48 14.91 8.36 2.34
C LEU A 48 13.62 8.07 1.55
N SER A 49 12.92 7.00 1.93
CA SER A 49 11.66 6.62 1.29
C SER A 49 10.58 7.70 1.45
N ALA A 50 10.46 8.31 2.62
CA ALA A 50 9.48 9.37 2.86
C ALA A 50 9.73 10.59 1.96
N VAL A 51 10.98 11.03 1.84
CA VAL A 51 11.34 12.16 0.96
C VAL A 51 11.06 11.81 -0.50
N LEU A 52 11.42 10.59 -0.94
CA LEU A 52 11.22 10.19 -2.33
C LEU A 52 9.75 9.90 -2.67
N ASN A 53 8.95 9.41 -1.73
CA ASN A 53 7.51 9.30 -1.88
C ASN A 53 6.86 10.69 -2.05
N LEU A 54 7.28 11.66 -1.25
CA LEU A 54 6.82 13.04 -1.38
C LEU A 54 7.13 13.60 -2.78
N VAL A 55 8.35 13.43 -3.27
CA VAL A 55 8.74 13.87 -4.62
C VAL A 55 7.98 13.10 -5.68
N GLY A 56 7.88 11.78 -5.55
CA GLY A 56 7.16 10.90 -6.48
C GLY A 56 5.71 11.29 -6.68
N ALA A 57 5.03 11.74 -5.63
CA ALA A 57 3.63 12.16 -5.68
C ALA A 57 3.33 13.29 -6.67
N PHE A 58 4.34 14.04 -7.09
CA PHE A 58 4.20 15.14 -8.06
C PHE A 58 4.54 14.75 -9.50
N LEU A 59 5.08 13.55 -9.76
CA LEU A 59 5.58 13.17 -11.08
C LEU A 59 4.49 12.82 -12.09
N SER A 60 3.31 12.43 -11.65
CA SER A 60 2.19 12.05 -12.52
C SER A 60 0.86 12.32 -11.83
N ILE A 61 -0.23 12.36 -12.61
CA ILE A 61 -1.62 12.40 -12.12
C ILE A 61 -2.50 11.34 -12.80
N GLN A 62 -1.94 10.50 -13.67
CA GLN A 62 -2.72 9.59 -14.51
C GLN A 62 -3.48 8.54 -13.70
N VAL A 63 -2.89 8.02 -12.63
CA VAL A 63 -3.57 7.09 -11.72
C VAL A 63 -4.70 7.79 -10.97
N ALA A 64 -4.51 9.05 -10.54
CA ALA A 64 -5.57 9.83 -9.89
C ALA A 64 -6.76 10.02 -10.81
N LEU A 65 -6.53 10.35 -12.09
CA LEU A 65 -7.60 10.48 -13.09
C LEU A 65 -8.34 9.15 -13.32
N THR A 66 -7.62 8.03 -13.31
CA THR A 66 -8.25 6.70 -13.40
C THR A 66 -9.16 6.44 -12.20
N VAL A 67 -8.71 6.73 -10.98
CA VAL A 67 -9.53 6.57 -9.76
C VAL A 67 -10.76 7.46 -9.81
N THR A 68 -10.59 8.74 -10.19
CA THR A 68 -11.68 9.70 -10.29
C THR A 68 -12.74 9.29 -11.31
N ASN A 69 -12.31 8.70 -12.45
CA ASN A 69 -13.20 8.56 -13.61
C ASN A 69 -13.67 7.11 -13.88
N LYS A 70 -12.97 6.07 -13.39
CA LYS A 70 -13.16 4.69 -13.86
C LYS A 70 -13.62 3.69 -12.79
N VAL A 71 -13.90 4.10 -11.56
CA VAL A 71 -14.23 3.16 -10.47
C VAL A 71 -15.73 3.21 -10.13
N VAL A 72 -16.24 4.36 -9.73
CA VAL A 72 -17.63 4.54 -9.31
C VAL A 72 -18.43 5.26 -10.38
N ALA A 73 -19.66 4.81 -10.65
CA ALA A 73 -20.51 5.31 -11.72
C ALA A 73 -21.33 6.56 -11.28
N ILE A 74 -20.65 7.58 -10.75
CA ILE A 74 -21.29 8.85 -10.34
C ILE A 74 -21.14 9.96 -11.39
N GLN A 75 -20.39 9.69 -12.44
CA GLN A 75 -20.17 10.60 -13.55
C GLN A 75 -20.49 9.90 -14.88
N SER A 76 -21.06 10.64 -15.80
CA SER A 76 -21.20 10.24 -17.21
C SER A 76 -19.83 10.26 -17.91
N SER A 77 -19.77 9.72 -19.12
CA SER A 77 -18.53 9.62 -19.91
C SER A 77 -17.86 10.98 -20.21
N ASN A 78 -18.64 12.07 -20.20
CA ASN A 78 -18.16 13.44 -20.38
C ASN A 78 -17.82 14.15 -19.06
N GLY A 79 -17.81 13.45 -17.92
CA GLY A 79 -17.41 14.00 -16.62
C GLY A 79 -18.49 14.77 -15.87
N THR A 80 -19.71 14.91 -16.44
CA THR A 80 -20.82 15.52 -15.72
C THR A 80 -21.38 14.56 -14.68
N PRO A 81 -21.72 15.03 -13.46
CA PRO A 81 -22.39 14.19 -12.47
C PRO A 81 -23.68 13.60 -13.05
N VAL A 82 -23.95 12.34 -12.74
CA VAL A 82 -25.23 11.71 -13.10
C VAL A 82 -26.35 12.43 -12.35
N PRO A 83 -27.42 12.88 -13.03
CA PRO A 83 -28.53 13.56 -12.37
C PRO A 83 -29.08 12.73 -11.20
N GLY A 84 -29.26 13.37 -10.04
CA GLY A 84 -29.72 12.72 -8.81
C GLY A 84 -28.60 12.01 -8.00
N LEU A 85 -27.38 11.88 -8.53
CA LEU A 85 -26.22 11.28 -7.85
C LEU A 85 -25.18 12.36 -7.52
N THR A 86 -25.53 13.34 -6.71
CA THR A 86 -24.65 14.43 -6.25
C THR A 86 -24.87 14.71 -4.77
N GLY A 87 -23.92 15.40 -4.16
CA GLY A 87 -24.02 15.85 -2.78
C GLY A 87 -23.84 14.74 -1.74
N ILE A 88 -24.64 14.78 -0.68
CA ILE A 88 -24.47 13.94 0.52
C ILE A 88 -24.46 12.44 0.20
N PRO A 89 -25.36 11.86 -0.61
CA PRO A 89 -25.36 10.40 -0.86
C PRO A 89 -24.02 9.90 -1.39
N ILE A 90 -23.41 10.61 -2.33
CA ILE A 90 -22.11 10.21 -2.91
C ILE A 90 -20.98 10.37 -1.91
N LEU A 91 -20.99 11.45 -1.12
CA LEU A 91 -19.99 11.66 -0.07
C LEU A 91 -20.03 10.53 0.97
N VAL A 92 -21.22 10.03 1.33
CA VAL A 92 -21.39 8.91 2.25
C VAL A 92 -20.86 7.60 1.63
N ILE A 93 -21.08 7.35 0.34
CA ILE A 93 -20.51 6.20 -0.37
C ILE A 93 -18.98 6.24 -0.32
N ILE A 94 -18.37 7.38 -0.67
CA ILE A 94 -16.91 7.56 -0.65
C ILE A 94 -16.36 7.37 0.77
N PHE A 95 -17.01 7.98 1.77
CA PHE A 95 -16.62 7.87 3.17
C PHE A 95 -16.64 6.42 3.64
N ALA A 96 -17.74 5.70 3.44
CA ALA A 96 -17.89 4.31 3.85
C ALA A 96 -16.86 3.41 3.17
N GLY A 97 -16.57 3.65 1.88
CA GLY A 97 -15.53 2.94 1.15
C GLY A 97 -14.12 3.17 1.72
N LEU A 98 -13.79 4.41 2.07
CA LEU A 98 -12.53 4.75 2.74
C LEU A 98 -12.40 4.06 4.10
N VAL A 99 -13.47 4.04 4.90
CA VAL A 99 -13.48 3.34 6.19
C VAL A 99 -13.21 1.85 6.01
N GLY A 100 -13.85 1.21 5.02
CA GLY A 100 -13.60 -0.19 4.68
C GLY A 100 -12.14 -0.45 4.32
N GLY A 101 -11.55 0.40 3.49
CA GLY A 101 -10.14 0.33 3.11
C GLY A 101 -9.18 0.50 4.30
N ILE A 102 -9.41 1.49 5.17
CA ILE A 102 -8.58 1.74 6.36
C ILE A 102 -8.64 0.57 7.33
N LEU A 103 -9.84 0.10 7.67
CA LEU A 103 -10.01 -1.00 8.62
C LEU A 103 -9.32 -2.28 8.13
N TRP A 104 -9.41 -2.58 6.83
CA TRP A 104 -8.72 -3.72 6.25
C TRP A 104 -7.19 -3.55 6.27
N ASN A 105 -6.66 -2.38 5.89
CA ASN A 105 -5.23 -2.09 5.96
C ASN A 105 -4.67 -2.21 7.39
N LEU A 106 -5.40 -1.67 8.37
CA LEU A 106 -4.99 -1.77 9.78
C LEU A 106 -5.03 -3.21 10.29
N ALA A 107 -6.06 -3.98 9.91
CA ALA A 107 -6.17 -5.39 10.27
C ALA A 107 -5.00 -6.21 9.69
N THR A 108 -4.72 -6.08 8.40
CA THR A 108 -3.62 -6.81 7.76
C THR A 108 -2.25 -6.37 8.27
N TRP A 109 -2.05 -5.07 8.53
CA TRP A 109 -0.86 -4.57 9.20
C TRP A 109 -0.68 -5.15 10.60
N LEU A 110 -1.73 -5.26 11.41
CA LEU A 110 -1.67 -5.84 12.74
C LEU A 110 -1.10 -7.26 12.72
N PHE A 111 -1.47 -8.04 11.72
CA PHE A 111 -0.96 -9.40 11.52
C PHE A 111 0.37 -9.47 10.74
N GLY A 112 0.89 -8.33 10.29
CA GLY A 112 2.11 -8.27 9.46
C GLY A 112 1.93 -8.94 8.09
N LEU A 113 0.70 -8.95 7.58
CA LEU A 113 0.37 -9.48 6.25
C LEU A 113 0.54 -8.37 5.20
N PRO A 114 1.46 -8.51 4.24
CA PRO A 114 1.57 -7.61 3.12
C PRO A 114 0.38 -7.77 2.17
N SER A 115 -0.71 -7.09 2.48
CA SER A 115 -1.90 -7.01 1.62
C SER A 115 -1.81 -5.82 0.67
N SER A 116 -2.73 -5.73 -0.29
CA SER A 116 -2.79 -4.61 -1.21
C SER A 116 -3.66 -3.48 -0.65
N SER A 117 -3.04 -2.39 -0.22
CA SER A 117 -3.75 -1.17 0.18
C SER A 117 -4.61 -0.60 -0.95
N SER A 118 -4.16 -0.73 -2.22
CA SER A 118 -4.95 -0.35 -3.39
C SER A 118 -6.24 -1.17 -3.51
N HIS A 119 -6.15 -2.50 -3.34
CA HIS A 119 -7.34 -3.35 -3.39
C HIS A 119 -8.24 -3.13 -2.18
N ALA A 120 -7.70 -2.78 -1.03
CA ALA A 120 -8.51 -2.40 0.13
C ALA A 120 -9.32 -1.12 -0.15
N LEU A 121 -8.70 -0.10 -0.75
CA LEU A 121 -9.39 1.12 -1.16
C LEU A 121 -10.48 0.84 -2.19
N PHE A 122 -10.12 0.16 -3.28
CA PHE A 122 -11.09 -0.11 -4.35
C PHE A 122 -12.18 -1.07 -3.90
N GLY A 123 -11.85 -2.08 -3.10
CA GLY A 123 -12.83 -2.98 -2.51
C GLY A 123 -13.85 -2.22 -1.67
N GLY A 124 -13.38 -1.35 -0.76
CA GLY A 124 -14.25 -0.50 0.05
C GLY A 124 -15.17 0.38 -0.79
N LEU A 125 -14.61 1.08 -1.79
CA LEU A 125 -15.40 1.94 -2.70
C LEU A 125 -16.41 1.15 -3.54
N ILE A 126 -16.02 0.00 -4.06
CA ILE A 126 -16.92 -0.88 -4.83
C ILE A 126 -18.03 -1.42 -3.93
N GLY A 127 -17.70 -1.90 -2.73
CA GLY A 127 -18.68 -2.45 -1.81
C GLY A 127 -19.70 -1.43 -1.33
N SER A 128 -19.26 -0.23 -0.96
CA SER A 128 -20.17 0.87 -0.57
C SER A 128 -21.01 1.36 -1.74
N ALA A 129 -20.44 1.41 -2.96
CA ALA A 129 -21.19 1.78 -4.16
C ALA A 129 -22.27 0.73 -4.53
N ILE A 130 -21.93 -0.57 -4.42
CA ILE A 130 -22.92 -1.65 -4.63
C ILE A 130 -24.05 -1.58 -3.59
N ALA A 131 -23.71 -1.36 -2.32
CA ALA A 131 -24.71 -1.24 -1.26
C ALA A 131 -25.67 -0.07 -1.49
N ALA A 132 -25.17 1.06 -2.00
CA ALA A 132 -25.95 2.27 -2.21
C ALA A 132 -26.74 2.27 -3.54
N LEU A 133 -26.11 1.82 -4.63
CA LEU A 133 -26.56 2.02 -5.99
C LEU A 133 -26.83 0.70 -6.75
N GLY A 134 -26.59 -0.42 -6.09
CA GLY A 134 -26.61 -1.73 -6.75
C GLY A 134 -25.37 -1.95 -7.63
N ILE A 135 -25.36 -3.06 -8.35
CA ILE A 135 -24.23 -3.49 -9.19
C ILE A 135 -23.88 -2.51 -10.32
N THR A 136 -24.83 -1.72 -10.75
CA THR A 136 -24.67 -0.68 -11.79
C THR A 136 -23.97 0.58 -11.27
N GLY A 137 -23.82 0.74 -9.96
CA GLY A 137 -23.07 1.82 -9.33
C GLY A 137 -21.55 1.72 -9.54
N VAL A 138 -21.07 0.63 -10.16
CA VAL A 138 -19.66 0.38 -10.41
C VAL A 138 -19.36 0.36 -11.91
N LYS A 139 -18.30 1.02 -12.33
CA LYS A 139 -17.79 0.98 -13.71
C LYS A 139 -16.95 -0.27 -13.93
N TRP A 140 -17.59 -1.41 -14.12
CA TRP A 140 -16.93 -2.72 -14.19
C TRP A 140 -15.84 -2.81 -15.24
N ASP A 141 -16.02 -2.22 -16.41
CA ASP A 141 -14.99 -2.18 -17.45
C ASP A 141 -13.70 -1.52 -16.92
N GLY A 142 -13.81 -0.37 -16.26
CA GLY A 142 -12.69 0.32 -15.64
C GLY A 142 -12.06 -0.50 -14.48
N VAL A 143 -12.88 -1.12 -13.64
CA VAL A 143 -12.41 -1.97 -12.54
C VAL A 143 -11.66 -3.19 -13.07
N ILE A 144 -12.21 -3.88 -14.07
CA ILE A 144 -11.58 -5.07 -14.65
C ILE A 144 -10.26 -4.71 -15.32
N THR A 145 -10.26 -3.69 -16.19
CA THR A 145 -9.08 -3.35 -17.01
C THR A 145 -7.99 -2.62 -16.24
N SER A 146 -8.35 -1.77 -15.26
CA SER A 146 -7.37 -0.93 -14.56
C SER A 146 -6.98 -1.44 -13.16
N ILE A 147 -7.72 -2.42 -12.60
CA ILE A 147 -7.48 -2.95 -11.25
C ILE A 147 -7.29 -4.47 -11.27
N ILE A 148 -8.30 -5.25 -11.73
CA ILE A 148 -8.28 -6.72 -11.59
C ILE A 148 -7.22 -7.37 -12.49
N ILE A 149 -7.18 -7.03 -13.78
CA ILE A 149 -6.19 -7.57 -14.71
C ILE A 149 -4.76 -7.21 -14.29
N PRO A 150 -4.45 -5.93 -13.98
CA PRO A 150 -3.13 -5.58 -13.46
C PRO A 150 -2.80 -6.28 -12.13
N ALA A 151 -3.77 -6.51 -11.27
CA ALA A 151 -3.57 -7.22 -10.01
C ALA A 151 -3.11 -8.66 -10.20
N ALA A 152 -3.72 -9.37 -11.15
CA ALA A 152 -3.39 -10.76 -11.45
C ALA A 152 -2.03 -10.88 -12.16
N LEU A 153 -1.75 -9.97 -13.09
CA LEU A 153 -0.56 -10.04 -13.94
C LEU A 153 0.70 -9.47 -13.28
N SER A 154 0.57 -8.40 -12.48
CA SER A 154 1.73 -7.67 -11.96
C SER A 154 2.69 -8.51 -11.13
N PRO A 155 2.27 -9.41 -10.20
CA PRO A 155 3.22 -10.22 -9.44
C PRO A 155 3.95 -11.25 -10.33
N VAL A 156 3.28 -11.76 -11.37
CA VAL A 156 3.89 -12.71 -12.32
C VAL A 156 4.93 -12.01 -13.18
N VAL A 157 4.56 -10.88 -13.80
CA VAL A 157 5.49 -10.09 -14.61
C VAL A 157 6.67 -9.63 -13.78
N ALA A 158 6.42 -9.12 -12.58
CA ALA A 158 7.47 -8.68 -11.66
C ALA A 158 8.39 -9.84 -11.25
N GLY A 159 7.82 -11.00 -10.98
CA GLY A 159 8.58 -12.21 -10.66
C GLY A 159 9.48 -12.66 -11.79
N VAL A 160 8.95 -12.70 -13.02
CA VAL A 160 9.73 -13.08 -14.21
C VAL A 160 10.87 -12.06 -14.48
N VAL A 161 10.56 -10.76 -14.47
CA VAL A 161 11.57 -9.71 -14.73
C VAL A 161 12.67 -9.73 -13.67
N ALA A 162 12.30 -9.80 -12.38
CA ALA A 162 13.25 -9.86 -11.28
C ALA A 162 14.06 -11.18 -11.28
N GLY A 163 13.42 -12.29 -11.63
CA GLY A 163 14.08 -13.61 -11.74
C GLY A 163 15.15 -13.63 -12.84
N ILE A 164 14.81 -13.16 -14.04
CA ILE A 164 15.76 -13.04 -15.15
C ILE A 164 16.86 -12.04 -14.78
N GLY A 165 16.52 -10.88 -14.21
CA GLY A 165 17.47 -9.87 -13.78
C GLY A 165 18.47 -10.42 -12.76
N THR A 166 17.98 -11.16 -11.77
CA THR A 166 18.81 -11.80 -10.74
C THR A 166 19.74 -12.85 -11.37
N TRP A 167 19.21 -13.72 -12.21
CA TRP A 167 20.01 -14.73 -12.92
C TRP A 167 21.14 -14.10 -13.75
N LEU A 168 20.83 -13.02 -14.49
CA LEU A 168 21.83 -12.27 -15.26
C LEU A 168 22.90 -11.65 -14.37
N VAL A 169 22.49 -11.00 -13.26
CA VAL A 169 23.43 -10.41 -12.30
C VAL A 169 24.37 -11.47 -11.78
N PHE A 170 23.88 -12.62 -11.29
CA PHE A 170 24.75 -13.69 -10.77
C PHE A 170 25.64 -14.31 -11.85
N LYS A 171 25.19 -14.40 -13.08
CA LYS A 171 26.01 -14.86 -14.20
C LYS A 171 27.17 -13.90 -14.52
N ILE A 172 26.91 -12.59 -14.49
CA ILE A 172 27.93 -11.56 -14.78
C ILE A 172 28.97 -11.49 -13.65
N ILE A 173 28.54 -11.61 -12.38
CA ILE A 173 29.43 -11.47 -11.22
C ILE A 173 30.08 -12.76 -10.76
N ALA A 174 29.92 -13.88 -11.49
CA ALA A 174 30.42 -15.19 -11.09
C ALA A 174 31.93 -15.21 -10.78
N GLY A 175 32.73 -14.38 -11.46
CA GLY A 175 34.18 -14.26 -11.25
C GLY A 175 34.62 -13.12 -10.32
N VAL A 176 33.69 -12.36 -9.73
CA VAL A 176 34.02 -11.21 -8.86
C VAL A 176 34.18 -11.65 -7.41
N PRO A 177 35.27 -11.28 -6.72
CA PRO A 177 35.46 -11.58 -5.30
C PRO A 177 34.32 -11.06 -4.43
N GLU A 178 33.88 -11.85 -3.47
CA GLU A 178 32.69 -11.59 -2.64
C GLU A 178 32.72 -10.22 -1.94
N ALA A 179 33.85 -9.84 -1.37
CA ALA A 179 34.01 -8.56 -0.68
C ALA A 179 33.81 -7.33 -1.59
N ARG A 180 34.27 -7.39 -2.84
CA ARG A 180 34.04 -6.31 -3.83
C ARG A 180 32.61 -6.30 -4.33
N ARG A 181 32.04 -7.47 -4.52
CA ARG A 181 30.66 -7.66 -4.94
C ARG A 181 29.72 -7.04 -3.91
N ASP A 182 29.86 -7.37 -2.63
CA ASP A 182 28.96 -6.90 -1.59
C ASP A 182 28.96 -5.38 -1.42
N SER A 183 30.13 -4.73 -1.46
CA SER A 183 30.23 -3.27 -1.35
C SER A 183 29.55 -2.56 -2.53
N GLY A 184 29.85 -3.00 -3.76
CA GLY A 184 29.28 -2.38 -4.98
C GLY A 184 27.75 -2.53 -5.05
N PHE A 185 27.24 -3.74 -4.74
CA PHE A 185 25.80 -4.00 -4.79
C PHE A 185 25.02 -3.33 -3.66
N ARG A 186 25.60 -3.05 -2.49
CA ARG A 186 24.97 -2.24 -1.44
C ARG A 186 24.67 -0.83 -1.94
N TRP A 187 25.63 -0.17 -2.60
CA TRP A 187 25.39 1.16 -3.20
C TRP A 187 24.40 1.11 -4.35
N GLY A 188 24.49 0.11 -5.23
CA GLY A 188 23.51 -0.13 -6.27
C GLY A 188 22.10 -0.33 -5.69
N GLN A 189 21.99 -1.06 -4.59
CA GLN A 189 20.73 -1.27 -3.91
C GLN A 189 20.18 -0.01 -3.24
N VAL A 190 21.01 0.89 -2.72
CA VAL A 190 20.54 2.21 -2.27
C VAL A 190 19.91 2.99 -3.42
N GLY A 191 20.50 2.93 -4.61
CA GLY A 191 19.96 3.55 -5.83
C GLY A 191 18.64 2.94 -6.26
N SER A 192 18.53 1.60 -6.33
CA SER A 192 17.29 0.91 -6.73
C SER A 192 16.17 1.09 -5.71
N ALA A 193 16.46 1.05 -4.41
CA ALA A 193 15.51 1.36 -3.34
C ALA A 193 14.97 2.80 -3.43
N SER A 194 15.86 3.74 -3.79
CA SER A 194 15.45 5.12 -4.04
C SER A 194 14.46 5.22 -5.21
N LEU A 195 14.72 4.51 -6.31
CA LEU A 195 13.81 4.47 -7.46
C LEU A 195 12.47 3.81 -7.12
N VAL A 196 12.45 2.72 -6.34
CA VAL A 196 11.19 2.10 -5.89
C VAL A 196 10.40 3.07 -5.02
N SER A 197 11.06 3.80 -4.11
CA SER A 197 10.37 4.77 -3.26
C SER A 197 9.76 5.91 -4.07
N LEU A 198 10.48 6.41 -5.06
CA LEU A 198 9.96 7.41 -6.00
C LEU A 198 8.75 6.85 -6.77
N ALA A 199 8.88 5.63 -7.29
CA ALA A 199 7.83 4.94 -8.02
C ALA A 199 6.59 4.69 -7.15
N HIS A 200 6.78 4.30 -5.89
CA HIS A 200 5.71 4.09 -4.92
C HIS A 200 4.91 5.38 -4.68
N GLY A 201 5.57 6.50 -4.39
CA GLY A 201 4.91 7.79 -4.25
C GLY A 201 4.18 8.23 -5.51
N THR A 202 4.77 7.96 -6.69
CA THR A 202 4.15 8.25 -7.99
C THR A 202 2.89 7.43 -8.25
N ASN A 203 2.73 6.24 -7.68
CA ASN A 203 1.52 5.43 -7.84
C ASN A 203 0.51 5.65 -6.70
N ASP A 204 0.96 5.51 -5.46
CA ASP A 204 0.06 5.33 -4.33
C ASP A 204 -0.57 6.64 -3.83
N ALA A 205 0.17 7.74 -3.78
CA ALA A 205 -0.40 9.05 -3.41
C ALA A 205 -1.52 9.47 -4.36
N GLN A 206 -1.42 9.12 -5.64
CA GLN A 206 -2.41 9.48 -6.64
C GLN A 206 -3.77 8.82 -6.42
N LYS A 207 -3.84 7.66 -5.78
CA LYS A 207 -5.11 6.98 -5.50
C LYS A 207 -5.96 7.81 -4.56
N THR A 208 -5.36 8.33 -3.49
CA THR A 208 -6.02 9.25 -2.56
C THR A 208 -6.36 10.59 -3.20
N MET A 209 -5.45 11.14 -4.02
CA MET A 209 -5.74 12.35 -4.80
C MET A 209 -7.01 12.17 -5.67
N GLY A 210 -7.14 11.02 -6.31
CA GLY A 210 -8.32 10.69 -7.13
C GLY A 210 -9.60 10.63 -6.31
N VAL A 211 -9.57 9.99 -5.13
CA VAL A 211 -10.74 9.89 -4.24
C VAL A 211 -11.16 11.26 -3.69
N ILE A 212 -10.20 12.09 -3.26
CA ILE A 212 -10.52 13.46 -2.79
C ILE A 212 -11.09 14.28 -3.94
N THR A 213 -10.51 14.20 -5.14
CA THR A 213 -11.02 14.92 -6.31
C THR A 213 -12.44 14.47 -6.67
N LEU A 214 -12.72 13.17 -6.61
CA LEU A 214 -14.05 12.61 -6.79
C LEU A 214 -15.06 13.19 -5.78
N ALA A 215 -14.68 13.29 -4.50
CA ALA A 215 -15.50 13.88 -3.46
C ALA A 215 -15.76 15.38 -3.69
N LEU A 216 -14.75 16.14 -4.15
CA LEU A 216 -14.88 17.55 -4.50
C LEU A 216 -15.82 17.76 -5.69
N ILE A 217 -15.76 16.87 -6.69
CA ILE A 217 -16.70 16.89 -7.84
C ILE A 217 -18.11 16.56 -7.36
N ALA A 218 -18.29 15.54 -6.54
CA ALA A 218 -19.59 15.17 -5.98
C ALA A 218 -20.22 16.29 -5.15
N TYR A 219 -19.41 17.05 -4.42
CA TYR A 219 -19.84 18.22 -3.65
C TYR A 219 -20.13 19.45 -4.54
N GLY A 220 -19.56 19.50 -5.75
CA GLY A 220 -19.71 20.63 -6.68
C GLY A 220 -18.69 21.74 -6.54
N SER A 221 -17.61 21.54 -5.74
CA SER A 221 -16.53 22.53 -5.58
C SER A 221 -15.39 22.37 -6.59
N TRP A 222 -15.40 21.31 -7.39
CA TRP A 222 -14.46 21.04 -8.46
C TRP A 222 -15.18 20.48 -9.68
N THR A 223 -14.84 20.91 -10.88
CA THR A 223 -15.53 20.53 -12.11
C THR A 223 -14.66 19.81 -13.12
N SER A 224 -13.33 19.89 -12.97
CA SER A 224 -12.41 19.27 -13.91
C SER A 224 -12.21 17.78 -13.58
N THR A 225 -12.33 16.93 -14.60
CA THR A 225 -12.04 15.50 -14.56
C THR A 225 -10.66 15.16 -15.13
N THR A 226 -9.91 16.18 -15.57
CA THR A 226 -8.58 16.05 -16.19
C THR A 226 -7.48 16.72 -15.38
N SER A 227 -7.80 17.32 -14.23
CA SER A 227 -6.86 17.97 -13.35
C SER A 227 -7.18 17.72 -11.88
N ILE A 228 -6.16 17.80 -11.05
CA ILE A 228 -6.22 17.61 -9.59
C ILE A 228 -5.88 18.93 -8.91
N PRO A 229 -6.67 19.41 -7.92
CA PRO A 229 -6.35 20.64 -7.19
C PRO A 229 -4.96 20.59 -6.57
N ALA A 230 -4.23 21.72 -6.61
CA ALA A 230 -2.85 21.77 -6.11
C ALA A 230 -2.76 21.42 -4.63
N TRP A 231 -3.71 21.89 -3.80
CA TRP A 231 -3.73 21.59 -2.37
C TRP A 231 -3.94 20.09 -2.09
N VAL A 232 -4.69 19.37 -2.94
CA VAL A 232 -4.90 17.92 -2.83
C VAL A 232 -3.58 17.19 -3.08
N LYS A 233 -2.83 17.60 -4.12
CA LYS A 233 -1.50 17.02 -4.40
C LYS A 233 -0.56 17.20 -3.22
N VAL A 234 -0.48 18.42 -2.68
CA VAL A 234 0.41 18.74 -1.56
C VAL A 234 0.01 17.99 -0.30
N SER A 235 -1.28 17.97 0.05
CA SER A 235 -1.74 17.28 1.26
C SER A 235 -1.51 15.77 1.18
N CYS A 236 -1.81 15.12 0.06
CA CYS A 236 -1.53 13.69 -0.14
C CYS A 236 -0.02 13.40 -0.12
N ALA A 237 0.80 14.20 -0.81
CA ALA A 237 2.25 14.02 -0.80
C ALA A 237 2.85 14.10 0.61
N LEU A 238 2.41 15.06 1.42
CA LEU A 238 2.84 15.19 2.81
C LEU A 238 2.34 14.04 3.68
N THR A 239 1.12 13.61 3.46
CA THR A 239 0.48 12.58 4.30
C THR A 239 1.08 11.19 4.04
N ILE A 240 1.27 10.80 2.79
CA ILE A 240 1.92 9.52 2.46
C ILE A 240 3.38 9.51 2.94
N ALA A 241 4.10 10.63 2.82
CA ALA A 241 5.46 10.77 3.32
C ALA A 241 5.52 10.62 4.85
N ALA A 242 4.60 11.24 5.57
CA ALA A 242 4.50 11.12 7.02
C ALA A 242 4.23 9.67 7.46
N GLY A 243 3.30 8.97 6.79
CA GLY A 243 3.04 7.55 7.02
C GLY A 243 4.29 6.70 6.76
N THR A 244 4.94 6.90 5.62
CA THR A 244 6.18 6.20 5.24
C THR A 244 7.29 6.39 6.27
N TYR A 245 7.47 7.59 6.81
CA TYR A 245 8.50 7.89 7.81
C TYR A 245 8.29 7.12 9.13
N ILE A 246 7.06 6.87 9.53
CA ILE A 246 6.76 6.05 10.72
C ILE A 246 7.19 4.61 10.51
N GLY A 247 7.03 4.10 9.30
CA GLY A 247 7.45 2.77 8.88
C GLY A 247 6.52 1.65 9.33
N GLY A 248 6.16 0.78 8.41
CA GLY A 248 5.35 -0.42 8.65
C GLY A 248 6.20 -1.62 9.08
N TRP A 249 6.87 -1.55 10.22
CA TRP A 249 7.90 -2.51 10.66
C TRP A 249 7.44 -3.97 10.61
N ARG A 250 6.16 -4.25 10.84
CA ARG A 250 5.58 -5.60 10.75
C ARG A 250 5.62 -6.14 9.32
N VAL A 251 5.20 -5.31 8.36
CA VAL A 251 5.19 -5.64 6.93
C VAL A 251 6.62 -5.67 6.39
N ILE A 252 7.47 -4.70 6.80
CA ILE A 252 8.91 -4.68 6.44
C ILE A 252 9.58 -6.01 6.83
N ARG A 253 9.32 -6.53 8.04
CA ARG A 253 9.87 -7.81 8.49
C ARG A 253 9.41 -8.98 7.62
N THR A 254 8.11 -9.02 7.29
CA THR A 254 7.55 -10.10 6.47
C THR A 254 8.15 -10.13 5.07
N LEU A 255 8.25 -8.98 4.40
CA LEU A 255 8.82 -8.88 3.06
C LEU A 255 10.33 -9.09 3.05
N GLY A 256 11.04 -8.55 4.05
CA GLY A 256 12.51 -8.58 4.09
C GLY A 256 13.09 -9.91 4.57
N LYS A 257 12.43 -10.58 5.52
CA LYS A 257 12.93 -11.81 6.15
C LYS A 257 12.02 -13.02 5.97
N GLY A 258 10.75 -12.81 5.60
CA GLY A 258 9.75 -13.88 5.56
C GLY A 258 9.68 -14.65 4.26
N LEU A 259 10.07 -14.09 3.12
CA LEU A 259 9.88 -14.68 1.80
C LEU A 259 11.11 -15.40 1.25
N VAL A 260 12.25 -14.73 1.28
CA VAL A 260 13.51 -15.18 0.69
C VAL A 260 14.66 -14.72 1.59
N GLU A 261 15.70 -15.53 1.70
CA GLU A 261 16.98 -15.06 2.26
C GLU A 261 17.69 -14.22 1.18
N ILE A 262 17.46 -12.93 1.24
CA ILE A 262 17.85 -11.99 0.20
C ILE A 262 19.25 -11.44 0.43
N THR A 263 20.05 -11.38 -0.65
CA THR A 263 21.37 -10.72 -0.70
C THR A 263 21.29 -9.39 -1.44
N SER A 264 22.30 -8.50 -1.31
CA SER A 264 22.27 -7.19 -1.98
C SER A 264 22.13 -7.25 -3.50
N PRO A 265 22.78 -8.19 -4.24
CA PRO A 265 22.51 -8.35 -5.67
C PRO A 265 21.05 -8.70 -6.00
N GLN A 266 20.44 -9.60 -5.21
CA GLN A 266 19.02 -9.95 -5.39
C GLN A 266 18.12 -8.77 -5.07
N GLY A 267 18.41 -8.04 -3.97
CA GLY A 267 17.67 -6.86 -3.56
C GLY A 267 17.68 -5.79 -4.65
N MET A 268 18.86 -5.48 -5.20
CA MET A 268 18.99 -4.52 -6.30
C MET A 268 18.18 -4.94 -7.54
N ALA A 269 18.23 -6.23 -7.94
CA ALA A 269 17.48 -6.72 -9.08
C ALA A 269 15.97 -6.65 -8.85
N ALA A 270 15.49 -7.07 -7.67
CA ALA A 270 14.08 -7.03 -7.30
C ALA A 270 13.54 -5.59 -7.25
N GLU A 271 14.27 -4.67 -6.63
CA GLU A 271 13.91 -3.26 -6.53
C GLU A 271 13.91 -2.57 -7.90
N THR A 272 14.91 -2.85 -8.75
CA THR A 272 14.96 -2.30 -10.11
C THR A 272 13.78 -2.76 -10.95
N ALA A 273 13.42 -4.06 -10.89
CA ALA A 273 12.25 -4.60 -11.56
C ALA A 273 10.95 -3.93 -11.05
N SER A 274 10.82 -3.81 -9.72
CA SER A 274 9.67 -3.15 -9.10
C SER A 274 9.54 -1.70 -9.55
N ALA A 275 10.63 -0.93 -9.51
CA ALA A 275 10.62 0.47 -9.91
C ALA A 275 10.20 0.64 -11.37
N ALA A 276 10.77 -0.16 -12.27
CA ALA A 276 10.45 -0.10 -13.69
C ALA A 276 8.96 -0.39 -13.96
N ILE A 277 8.41 -1.43 -13.33
CA ILE A 277 7.01 -1.83 -13.52
C ILE A 277 6.06 -0.78 -12.93
N ILE A 278 6.32 -0.29 -11.70
CA ILE A 278 5.46 0.68 -11.04
C ILE A 278 5.48 2.02 -11.79
N LEU A 279 6.64 2.53 -12.21
CA LEU A 279 6.72 3.79 -12.95
C LEU A 279 6.03 3.69 -14.31
N SER A 280 6.27 2.62 -15.06
CA SER A 280 5.62 2.40 -16.35
C SER A 280 4.10 2.32 -16.22
N SER A 281 3.60 1.58 -15.24
CA SER A 281 2.17 1.45 -14.98
C SER A 281 1.53 2.76 -14.53
N SER A 282 2.24 3.55 -13.71
CA SER A 282 1.77 4.86 -13.25
C SER A 282 1.64 5.84 -14.41
N HIS A 283 2.57 5.80 -15.36
CA HIS A 283 2.50 6.61 -16.58
C HIS A 283 1.31 6.22 -17.48
N LEU A 284 0.98 4.93 -17.53
CA LEU A 284 -0.18 4.41 -18.27
C LEU A 284 -1.50 4.59 -17.49
N GLY A 285 -1.48 5.18 -16.31
CA GLY A 285 -2.66 5.37 -15.48
C GLY A 285 -3.20 4.08 -14.84
N MET A 286 -2.42 3.01 -14.79
CA MET A 286 -2.83 1.76 -14.14
C MET A 286 -2.66 1.88 -12.63
N ALA A 287 -3.74 1.67 -11.89
CA ALA A 287 -3.74 1.70 -10.43
C ALA A 287 -3.22 0.36 -9.85
N LEU A 288 -1.95 0.06 -10.09
CA LEU A 288 -1.33 -1.19 -9.63
C LEU A 288 -1.28 -1.31 -8.11
N SER A 289 -1.18 -2.57 -7.66
CA SER A 289 -0.75 -2.90 -6.31
C SER A 289 0.78 -2.94 -6.23
N THR A 290 1.37 -1.96 -5.58
CA THR A 290 2.81 -1.91 -5.32
C THR A 290 3.27 -3.10 -4.48
N THR A 291 2.42 -3.62 -3.58
CA THR A 291 2.67 -4.83 -2.79
C THR A 291 2.77 -6.08 -3.66
N HIS A 292 1.90 -6.24 -4.66
CA HIS A 292 1.96 -7.37 -5.59
C HIS A 292 3.25 -7.34 -6.41
N VAL A 293 3.62 -6.17 -6.92
CA VAL A 293 4.86 -5.99 -7.68
C VAL A 293 6.08 -6.28 -6.82
N ALA A 294 6.19 -5.66 -5.64
CA ALA A 294 7.33 -5.86 -4.74
C ALA A 294 7.47 -7.32 -4.29
N THR A 295 6.36 -7.95 -3.88
CA THR A 295 6.37 -9.36 -3.47
C THR A 295 6.74 -10.28 -4.64
N GLY A 296 6.16 -10.06 -5.83
CA GLY A 296 6.50 -10.82 -7.03
C GLY A 296 7.99 -10.69 -7.38
N SER A 297 8.54 -9.47 -7.33
CA SER A 297 9.96 -9.22 -7.57
C SER A 297 10.87 -9.90 -6.55
N ILE A 298 10.51 -9.88 -5.25
CA ILE A 298 11.27 -10.56 -4.19
C ILE A 298 11.27 -12.07 -4.42
N LEU A 299 10.11 -12.67 -4.69
CA LEU A 299 10.00 -14.10 -5.01
C LEU A 299 10.78 -14.47 -6.27
N GLY A 300 10.64 -13.66 -7.33
CA GLY A 300 11.37 -13.85 -8.58
C GLY A 300 12.89 -13.78 -8.38
N SER A 301 13.37 -12.85 -7.58
CA SER A 301 14.81 -12.77 -7.24
C SER A 301 15.30 -14.00 -6.47
N GLY A 302 14.44 -14.60 -5.64
CA GLY A 302 14.72 -15.88 -5.00
C GLY A 302 14.86 -17.03 -6.00
N VAL A 303 13.90 -17.16 -6.91
CA VAL A 303 13.91 -18.20 -7.95
C VAL A 303 15.08 -18.02 -8.92
N GLY A 304 15.44 -16.77 -9.24
CA GLY A 304 16.55 -16.44 -10.16
C GLY A 304 17.95 -16.73 -9.62
N LYS A 305 18.10 -16.95 -8.32
CA LYS A 305 19.39 -17.33 -7.71
C LYS A 305 19.45 -18.83 -7.43
N PRO A 306 20.35 -19.59 -8.05
CA PRO A 306 20.53 -21.01 -7.74
C PRO A 306 20.81 -21.25 -6.24
N GLY A 307 20.08 -22.20 -5.64
CA GLY A 307 20.25 -22.57 -4.25
C GLY A 307 19.61 -21.61 -3.23
N ALA A 308 18.89 -20.56 -3.67
CA ALA A 308 18.17 -19.71 -2.74
C ALA A 308 16.93 -20.41 -2.16
N MET A 309 16.70 -20.24 -0.86
CA MET A 309 15.50 -20.76 -0.19
C MET A 309 14.33 -19.78 -0.33
N VAL A 310 13.26 -20.22 -1.00
CA VAL A 310 11.99 -19.51 -1.08
C VAL A 310 10.98 -20.13 -0.13
N ARG A 311 10.39 -19.35 0.75
CA ARG A 311 9.39 -19.81 1.72
C ARG A 311 7.98 -19.77 1.11
N TRP A 312 7.67 -20.76 0.26
CA TRP A 312 6.40 -20.85 -0.48
C TRP A 312 5.16 -20.84 0.42
N GLY A 313 5.25 -21.34 1.66
CA GLY A 313 4.14 -21.26 2.62
C GLY A 313 3.79 -19.83 3.02
N VAL A 314 4.77 -18.92 3.10
CA VAL A 314 4.51 -17.48 3.34
C VAL A 314 3.92 -16.85 2.09
N ALA A 315 4.48 -17.15 0.92
CA ALA A 315 3.96 -16.66 -0.37
C ALA A 315 2.49 -17.07 -0.58
N GLY A 316 2.14 -18.33 -0.29
CA GLY A 316 0.76 -18.81 -0.39
C GLY A 316 -0.21 -18.04 0.53
N ARG A 317 0.19 -17.74 1.77
CA ARG A 317 -0.63 -16.91 2.67
C ARG A 317 -0.84 -15.49 2.14
N MET A 318 0.18 -14.92 1.47
CA MET A 318 0.04 -13.60 0.83
C MET A 318 -0.94 -13.64 -0.35
N VAL A 319 -0.87 -14.67 -1.19
CA VAL A 319 -1.84 -14.85 -2.29
C VAL A 319 -3.27 -14.95 -1.76
N VAL A 320 -3.50 -15.72 -0.70
CA VAL A 320 -4.81 -15.80 -0.03
C VAL A 320 -5.24 -14.42 0.50
N ALA A 321 -4.33 -13.68 1.16
CA ALA A 321 -4.62 -12.34 1.64
C ALA A 321 -5.00 -11.40 0.48
N TRP A 322 -4.33 -11.48 -0.67
CA TRP A 322 -4.64 -10.65 -1.84
C TRP A 322 -6.02 -10.95 -2.41
N LEU A 323 -6.37 -12.24 -2.54
CA LEU A 323 -7.68 -12.66 -3.05
C LEU A 323 -8.83 -12.21 -2.14
N ILE A 324 -8.61 -12.23 -0.83
CA ILE A 324 -9.62 -11.85 0.16
C ILE A 324 -9.71 -10.32 0.32
N THR A 325 -8.65 -9.56 0.06
CA THR A 325 -8.58 -8.11 0.36
C THR A 325 -9.71 -7.32 -0.28
N LEU A 326 -9.93 -7.47 -1.59
CA LEU A 326 -10.96 -6.70 -2.29
C LEU A 326 -12.37 -7.03 -1.80
N PRO A 327 -12.81 -8.31 -1.70
CA PRO A 327 -14.15 -8.62 -1.19
C PRO A 327 -14.32 -8.28 0.29
N ALA A 328 -13.32 -8.50 1.14
CA ALA A 328 -13.43 -8.22 2.57
C ALA A 328 -13.54 -6.70 2.85
N ALA A 329 -12.69 -5.89 2.23
CA ALA A 329 -12.80 -4.43 2.33
C ALA A 329 -14.14 -3.96 1.77
N GLY A 330 -14.65 -4.60 0.70
CA GLY A 330 -15.96 -4.34 0.12
C GLY A 330 -17.10 -4.61 1.08
N VAL A 331 -17.09 -5.75 1.75
CA VAL A 331 -18.09 -6.08 2.79
C VAL A 331 -18.07 -5.05 3.91
N VAL A 332 -16.88 -4.68 4.41
CA VAL A 332 -16.76 -3.67 5.47
C VAL A 332 -17.28 -2.32 4.98
N GLY A 333 -16.93 -1.88 3.77
CA GLY A 333 -17.42 -0.64 3.17
C GLY A 333 -18.95 -0.64 3.01
N ALA A 334 -19.53 -1.75 2.54
CA ALA A 334 -20.98 -1.91 2.44
C ALA A 334 -21.69 -1.82 3.79
N LEU A 335 -21.18 -2.51 4.82
CA LEU A 335 -21.72 -2.45 6.19
C LEU A 335 -21.64 -1.04 6.78
N CYS A 336 -20.53 -0.32 6.56
CA CYS A 336 -20.38 1.07 6.97
C CYS A 336 -21.38 1.97 6.25
N TRP A 337 -21.64 1.73 4.96
CA TRP A 337 -22.65 2.49 4.22
C TRP A 337 -24.04 2.22 4.76
N PHE A 338 -24.46 0.96 4.94
CA PHE A 338 -25.78 0.64 5.51
C PHE A 338 -25.99 1.27 6.89
N LEU A 339 -24.96 1.26 7.75
CA LEU A 339 -25.05 1.89 9.06
C LEU A 339 -25.18 3.42 8.96
N ALA A 340 -24.38 4.06 8.11
CA ALA A 340 -24.45 5.50 7.89
C ALA A 340 -25.79 5.93 7.30
N ASP A 341 -26.31 5.18 6.32
CA ASP A 341 -27.59 5.45 5.65
C ASP A 341 -28.79 5.26 6.61
N ALA A 342 -28.79 4.17 7.40
CA ALA A 342 -29.86 3.89 8.37
C ALA A 342 -30.00 4.95 9.45
N ILE A 343 -28.89 5.59 9.87
CA ILE A 343 -28.89 6.69 10.86
C ILE A 343 -29.19 8.02 10.15
N GLY A 344 -28.68 8.18 8.92
CA GLY A 344 -28.86 9.33 8.06
C GLY A 344 -27.87 10.47 8.32
N GLY A 345 -27.56 11.18 7.22
CA GLY A 345 -26.85 12.45 7.21
C GLY A 345 -25.53 12.49 8.00
N ALA A 346 -25.26 13.64 8.61
CA ALA A 346 -24.05 13.88 9.38
C ALA A 346 -23.95 12.98 10.63
N ALA A 347 -25.07 12.59 11.23
CA ALA A 347 -25.09 11.72 12.41
C ALA A 347 -24.56 10.32 12.05
N GLY A 348 -25.02 9.74 10.93
CA GLY A 348 -24.55 8.44 10.45
C GLY A 348 -23.05 8.43 10.15
N VAL A 349 -22.56 9.46 9.46
CA VAL A 349 -21.13 9.64 9.16
C VAL A 349 -20.32 9.75 10.47
N THR A 350 -20.82 10.51 11.45
CA THR A 350 -20.13 10.69 12.74
C THR A 350 -20.03 9.38 13.52
N VAL A 351 -21.11 8.57 13.55
CA VAL A 351 -21.11 7.28 14.24
C VAL A 351 -20.11 6.32 13.59
N VAL A 352 -20.12 6.21 12.27
CA VAL A 352 -19.15 5.34 11.54
C VAL A 352 -17.72 5.84 11.73
N LEU A 353 -17.48 7.15 11.76
CA LEU A 353 -16.16 7.73 12.07
C LEU A 353 -15.71 7.35 13.49
N ALA A 354 -16.62 7.43 14.48
CA ALA A 354 -16.30 7.03 15.85
C ALA A 354 -15.93 5.54 15.95
N ILE A 355 -16.64 4.67 15.20
CA ILE A 355 -16.31 3.25 15.10
C ILE A 355 -14.93 3.04 14.49
N LEU A 356 -14.62 3.76 13.40
CA LEU A 356 -13.28 3.71 12.76
C LEU A 356 -12.18 4.07 13.76
N VAL A 357 -12.35 5.19 14.48
CA VAL A 357 -11.37 5.68 15.45
C VAL A 357 -11.20 4.67 16.60
N ALA A 358 -12.30 4.13 17.13
CA ALA A 358 -12.26 3.14 18.20
C ALA A 358 -11.57 1.84 17.74
N ALA A 359 -11.89 1.34 16.56
CA ALA A 359 -11.27 0.14 15.99
C ALA A 359 -9.77 0.35 15.73
N ALA A 360 -9.40 1.50 15.14
CA ALA A 360 -8.00 1.85 14.90
C ALA A 360 -7.20 1.95 16.20
N ALA A 361 -7.75 2.60 17.22
CA ALA A 361 -7.15 2.68 18.56
C ALA A 361 -6.99 1.29 19.18
N GLY A 362 -8.01 0.44 19.10
CA GLY A 362 -7.95 -0.93 19.61
C GLY A 362 -6.87 -1.77 18.91
N MET A 363 -6.76 -1.70 17.59
CA MET A 363 -5.72 -2.37 16.83
C MET A 363 -4.32 -1.85 17.17
N PHE A 364 -4.17 -0.54 17.33
CA PHE A 364 -2.91 0.07 17.75
C PHE A 364 -2.49 -0.37 19.16
N LEU A 365 -3.40 -0.34 20.12
CA LEU A 365 -3.13 -0.81 21.49
C LEU A 365 -2.76 -2.29 21.52
N ARG A 366 -3.42 -3.13 20.72
CA ARG A 366 -3.06 -4.53 20.56
C ARG A 366 -1.68 -4.69 19.96
N ALA A 367 -1.33 -3.89 18.94
CA ALA A 367 -0.02 -3.93 18.31
C ALA A 367 1.12 -3.57 19.29
N ARG A 368 0.85 -2.69 20.26
CA ARG A 368 1.85 -2.32 21.30
C ARG A 368 2.21 -3.46 22.25
N ARG A 369 1.40 -4.51 22.37
CA ARG A 369 1.70 -5.68 23.22
C ARG A 369 2.85 -6.53 22.66
N THR A 370 3.05 -6.52 21.36
CA THR A 370 4.10 -7.26 20.66
C THR A 370 4.81 -6.32 19.67
N PRO A 371 5.64 -5.39 20.16
CA PRO A 371 6.19 -4.33 19.35
C PRO A 371 7.24 -4.86 18.36
N ILE A 372 7.01 -4.58 17.07
CA ILE A 372 8.04 -4.69 16.04
C ILE A 372 8.45 -3.28 15.68
N ASN A 373 9.75 -3.02 15.73
CA ASN A 373 10.32 -1.71 15.53
C ASN A 373 11.68 -1.81 14.82
N ARG A 374 12.34 -0.69 14.61
CA ARG A 374 13.65 -0.60 13.95
C ARG A 374 14.78 -1.41 14.58
N ALA A 375 14.66 -1.75 15.86
CA ALA A 375 15.72 -2.49 16.57
C ALA A 375 15.60 -4.01 16.35
N ASN A 376 14.37 -4.52 16.15
CA ASN A 376 14.09 -5.95 16.01
C ASN A 376 13.53 -6.38 14.64
N VAL A 377 13.44 -5.47 13.68
CA VAL A 377 12.88 -5.77 12.33
C VAL A 377 13.69 -6.83 11.58
N ASN A 378 14.97 -6.93 11.83
CA ASN A 378 15.90 -7.91 11.24
C ASN A 378 16.14 -9.14 12.11
N ALA A 379 15.51 -9.26 13.29
CA ALA A 379 15.62 -10.43 14.13
C ALA A 379 15.14 -11.70 13.40
N GLU A 380 15.71 -12.85 13.75
CA GLU A 380 15.30 -14.14 13.20
C GLU A 380 13.79 -14.35 13.36
N TRP A 381 13.15 -14.81 12.29
CA TRP A 381 11.72 -15.02 12.25
C TRP A 381 11.36 -16.22 11.37
N GLN A 382 10.60 -17.14 11.94
CA GLN A 382 10.22 -18.41 11.28
C GLN A 382 8.97 -18.28 10.37
N GLY A 383 8.50 -17.07 10.09
CA GLY A 383 7.41 -16.85 9.14
C GLY A 383 6.01 -17.12 9.67
N GLY A 384 5.80 -17.23 10.99
CA GLY A 384 4.46 -17.36 11.60
C GLY A 384 3.65 -16.04 11.54
N LEU A 385 2.32 -16.13 11.49
CA LEU A 385 1.41 -14.97 11.57
C LEU A 385 1.34 -14.39 13.00
N ALA A 386 1.67 -15.19 14.02
CA ALA A 386 1.76 -14.71 15.39
C ALA A 386 3.07 -13.95 15.60
N PRO A 387 3.06 -12.88 16.41
CA PRO A 387 4.31 -12.28 16.86
C PRO A 387 5.09 -13.36 17.60
N ALA A 388 6.33 -13.62 17.20
CA ALA A 388 7.21 -14.47 17.98
C ALA A 388 7.29 -13.88 19.39
N GLU A 389 7.11 -14.70 20.42
CA GLU A 389 7.48 -14.30 21.79
C GLU A 389 8.92 -13.83 21.76
N PRO A 390 9.26 -12.74 22.45
CA PRO A 390 10.64 -12.31 22.55
C PRO A 390 11.44 -13.50 23.12
N ALA A 391 12.52 -13.88 22.43
CA ALA A 391 13.44 -14.88 22.94
C ALA A 391 13.80 -14.52 24.38
N PRO A 392 13.80 -15.46 25.33
CA PRO A 392 14.23 -15.19 26.69
C PRO A 392 15.60 -14.49 26.62
N ALA A 393 15.72 -13.36 27.29
CA ALA A 393 16.99 -12.67 27.38
C ALA A 393 18.04 -13.69 27.84
N GLU A 394 19.04 -13.97 27.03
CA GLU A 394 20.19 -14.77 27.45
C GLU A 394 20.73 -14.11 28.72
N ARG A 395 20.52 -14.77 29.84
CA ARG A 395 21.23 -14.40 31.09
C ARG A 395 22.69 -14.55 30.77
N SER A 396 23.40 -13.44 30.65
CA SER A 396 24.83 -13.45 30.62
C SER A 396 25.29 -14.12 31.92
N THR A 397 25.64 -15.40 31.85
CA THR A 397 26.39 -16.04 32.89
C THR A 397 27.80 -15.40 32.83
N VAL A 398 27.97 -14.32 33.57
CA VAL A 398 29.28 -13.85 33.97
C VAL A 398 29.83 -14.96 34.86
N SER A 399 30.68 -15.79 34.32
CA SER A 399 31.48 -16.70 35.11
C SER A 399 32.45 -15.85 35.94
N THR A 400 32.12 -15.71 37.20
CA THR A 400 33.09 -15.32 38.23
C THR A 400 33.91 -16.56 38.56
N ASP A 401 34.96 -16.79 37.79
CA ASP A 401 36.07 -17.63 38.25
C ASP A 401 37.23 -16.72 38.60
N ALA A 402 37.60 -16.85 39.88
CA ALA A 402 38.66 -16.15 40.60
C ALA A 402 40.07 -16.54 40.10
#